data_1ba86768ca389d7ff80a4e1d849e268b
#
_entry.id   1ba86768ca389d7ff80a4e1d849e268b
#
_cell.length_a   1.000
_cell.length_b   1.000
_cell.length_c   1.000
_cell.angle_alpha   90.00
_cell.angle_beta   90.00
_cell.angle_gamma   90.00
#
_symmetry.space_group_name_H-M   'P 1'
#
loop_
_entity.id
_entity.type
_entity.pdbx_description
1 polymer ?
#
loop_
_entity_poly.entity_id
_entity_poly.type
_entity_poly.pdbx_seq_one_letter_code
_entity_poly.pdbx_strand_id
1 'polypeptide(L)'
;GAFKGSPMGPGCMTIFTPYDVENMYVEGFDVVVNKPKAAAYRAPGAPQAEFAAEMAVNELASKLGMDPIDLRLKNAAKEGTQTIYGPKLKTVGLEACLLAAKSSPHYQSALKDNAGRGLAAGFWFNVGGQSSVMIHLNPDGTGSIIEGSPDIGGSRASMQMMAAEVLGVAPATLNPIVADTEHVAYNQTTGGSRTTFATGMAVIEAAEDIIEQLKARAAELWNVTPEQVDYQNGIALNLSSDDHLSLAEICAKAEKTGGQITGRANINARGAGPSFAVHLCDIEVDPETGKTDVLRYTAIQDAGKAIHPSYVEGQFQGGAVQGIGWALNEEYVYSADGVMENAGFLDYRIPLASDLPEIETIIVEVPNSFHPFGVRGVGETGIVP
;
A
#
# COMPACT_ATOMS: atom_id res chain seq x y z
N GLY A 1 24.11 4.14 -3.09
CA GLY A 1 22.65 4.22 -3.09
C GLY A 1 22.08 4.26 -1.67
N ALA A 2 20.89 4.80 -1.47
CA ALA A 2 20.24 4.94 -0.17
C ALA A 2 19.95 3.58 0.50
N PHE A 3 19.76 2.53 -0.29
CA PHE A 3 19.52 1.18 0.20
C PHE A 3 20.75 0.29 0.05
N LYS A 4 21.03 -0.48 1.09
CA LYS A 4 22.07 -1.51 1.08
C LYS A 4 21.55 -2.75 0.32
N GLY A 5 22.47 -3.53 -0.25
CA GLY A 5 22.13 -4.76 -0.97
C GLY A 5 21.63 -4.51 -2.40
N SER A 6 21.06 -5.52 -2.98
CA SER A 6 20.60 -5.60 -4.36
C SER A 6 19.12 -6.01 -4.40
N PRO A 7 18.35 -5.65 -5.45
CA PRO A 7 16.99 -6.12 -5.68
C PRO A 7 16.85 -7.63 -5.82
N MET A 8 17.95 -8.36 -6.03
CA MET A 8 17.97 -9.82 -6.17
C MET A 8 17.34 -10.52 -4.95
N GLY A 9 17.67 -10.09 -3.72
CA GLY A 9 17.11 -10.72 -2.52
C GLY A 9 15.57 -10.69 -2.47
N PRO A 10 14.93 -9.51 -2.56
CA PRO A 10 13.47 -9.44 -2.66
C PRO A 10 12.88 -10.21 -3.86
N GLY A 11 13.54 -10.21 -5.02
CA GLY A 11 13.11 -11.01 -6.16
C GLY A 11 13.05 -12.52 -5.83
N CYS A 12 14.07 -13.04 -5.14
CA CYS A 12 14.05 -14.44 -4.65
C CYS A 12 12.93 -14.71 -3.63
N MET A 13 12.55 -13.70 -2.85
CA MET A 13 11.50 -13.83 -1.84
C MET A 13 10.09 -13.84 -2.47
N THR A 14 9.90 -13.15 -3.58
CA THR A 14 8.58 -12.93 -4.15
C THR A 14 8.19 -13.94 -5.21
N ILE A 15 9.12 -14.41 -6.02
CA ILE A 15 8.92 -15.14 -7.27
C ILE A 15 7.87 -16.27 -7.24
N PHE A 16 7.77 -17.03 -6.14
CA PHE A 16 6.79 -18.13 -6.00
C PHE A 16 5.76 -17.90 -4.90
N THR A 17 5.81 -16.77 -4.21
CA THR A 17 4.92 -16.51 -3.08
C THR A 17 3.42 -16.44 -3.45
N PRO A 18 3.00 -16.08 -4.68
CA PRO A 18 1.60 -16.23 -5.08
C PRO A 18 1.08 -17.67 -5.08
N TYR A 19 1.95 -18.69 -4.98
CA TYR A 19 1.58 -20.09 -5.17
C TYR A 19 1.87 -20.98 -3.95
N ASP A 20 0.96 -21.94 -3.71
CA ASP A 20 1.12 -22.99 -2.69
C ASP A 20 1.85 -24.19 -3.32
N VAL A 21 3.18 -24.11 -3.32
CA VAL A 21 4.08 -25.14 -3.90
C VAL A 21 4.84 -25.84 -2.79
N GLU A 22 4.75 -27.17 -2.75
CA GLU A 22 5.35 -27.96 -1.66
C GLU A 22 6.89 -27.93 -1.66
N ASN A 23 7.50 -28.00 -2.85
CA ASN A 23 8.95 -28.04 -3.01
C ASN A 23 9.42 -26.89 -3.88
N MET A 24 10.14 -25.95 -3.29
CA MET A 24 10.66 -24.76 -3.96
C MET A 24 12.16 -24.63 -3.74
N TYR A 25 12.87 -24.28 -4.78
CA TYR A 25 14.27 -23.87 -4.72
C TYR A 25 14.47 -22.63 -5.58
N VAL A 26 15.08 -21.59 -4.99
CA VAL A 26 15.43 -20.35 -5.68
C VAL A 26 16.87 -20.01 -5.38
N GLU A 27 17.62 -19.70 -6.41
CA GLU A 27 19.00 -19.24 -6.30
C GLU A 27 19.12 -17.90 -7.04
N GLY A 28 19.68 -16.91 -6.38
CA GLY A 28 19.90 -15.58 -6.93
C GLY A 28 21.38 -15.21 -6.94
N PHE A 29 21.85 -14.62 -8.03
CA PHE A 29 23.23 -14.17 -8.20
C PHE A 29 23.27 -12.64 -8.32
N ASP A 30 24.02 -12.01 -7.41
CA ASP A 30 24.31 -10.57 -7.48
C ASP A 30 25.65 -10.36 -8.17
N VAL A 31 25.61 -9.92 -9.41
CA VAL A 31 26.82 -9.79 -10.26
C VAL A 31 27.26 -8.32 -10.30
N VAL A 32 28.46 -8.06 -9.79
CA VAL A 32 29.07 -6.73 -9.85
C VAL A 32 29.68 -6.48 -11.23
N VAL A 33 29.23 -5.42 -11.88
CA VAL A 33 29.67 -5.02 -13.21
C VAL A 33 29.97 -3.51 -13.26
N ASN A 34 30.63 -3.05 -14.33
CA ASN A 34 30.94 -1.63 -14.55
C ASN A 34 29.71 -0.84 -15.10
N LYS A 35 28.58 -0.99 -14.45
CA LYS A 35 27.32 -0.25 -14.71
C LYS A 35 26.85 0.40 -13.42
N PRO A 36 25.95 1.39 -13.49
CA PRO A 36 25.31 1.93 -12.30
C PRO A 36 24.69 0.81 -11.44
N LYS A 37 24.83 0.95 -10.13
CA LYS A 37 24.27 -0.04 -9.19
C LYS A 37 22.76 -0.15 -9.37
N ALA A 38 22.26 -1.36 -9.59
CA ALA A 38 20.83 -1.64 -9.42
C ALA A 38 20.42 -1.35 -7.97
N ALA A 39 19.36 -0.56 -7.79
CA ALA A 39 18.89 -0.12 -6.48
C ALA A 39 17.37 -0.28 -6.37
N ALA A 40 16.82 0.09 -5.20
CA ALA A 40 15.40 -0.01 -4.98
C ALA A 40 14.63 0.92 -5.94
N TYR A 41 13.76 0.35 -6.71
CA TYR A 41 12.66 0.96 -7.43
C TYR A 41 11.39 0.24 -6.98
N ARG A 42 10.20 0.79 -7.13
CA ARG A 42 8.91 0.27 -6.64
C ARG A 42 8.85 -1.27 -6.70
N ALA A 43 8.64 -1.94 -5.55
CA ALA A 43 8.73 -3.40 -5.37
C ALA A 43 10.07 -4.02 -5.84
N PRO A 44 11.22 -3.62 -5.26
CA PRO A 44 12.54 -3.96 -5.81
C PRO A 44 12.74 -5.45 -6.07
N GLY A 45 12.92 -5.83 -7.34
CA GLY A 45 13.17 -7.20 -7.77
C GLY A 45 11.92 -8.06 -8.00
N ALA A 46 10.78 -7.72 -7.40
CA ALA A 46 9.56 -8.50 -7.57
C ALA A 46 9.03 -8.48 -9.02
N PRO A 47 8.88 -7.33 -9.71
CA PRO A 47 8.40 -7.33 -11.09
C PRO A 47 9.26 -8.19 -12.04
N GLN A 48 10.59 -8.13 -11.88
CA GLN A 48 11.51 -8.91 -12.72
C GLN A 48 11.40 -10.42 -12.48
N ALA A 49 11.27 -10.82 -11.21
CA ALA A 49 11.19 -12.21 -10.84
C ALA A 49 9.82 -12.81 -11.17
N GLU A 50 8.76 -12.09 -10.85
CA GLU A 50 7.39 -12.56 -11.07
C GLU A 50 7.01 -12.52 -12.56
N PHE A 51 7.55 -11.59 -13.35
CA PHE A 51 7.42 -11.65 -14.81
C PHE A 51 7.82 -13.02 -15.37
N ALA A 52 8.98 -13.54 -14.98
CA ALA A 52 9.45 -14.84 -15.44
C ALA A 52 8.55 -15.99 -14.95
N ALA A 53 8.15 -15.96 -13.69
CA ALA A 53 7.27 -16.97 -13.10
C ALA A 53 5.88 -16.96 -13.75
N GLU A 54 5.28 -15.78 -13.92
CA GLU A 54 3.94 -15.62 -14.49
C GLU A 54 3.89 -15.98 -15.99
N MET A 55 4.95 -15.70 -16.74
CA MET A 55 5.08 -16.19 -18.12
C MET A 55 5.11 -17.72 -18.17
N ALA A 56 5.85 -18.38 -17.29
CA ALA A 56 5.87 -19.85 -17.20
C ALA A 56 4.51 -20.42 -16.79
N VAL A 57 3.79 -19.78 -15.88
CA VAL A 57 2.44 -20.19 -15.46
C VAL A 57 1.44 -20.04 -16.63
N ASN A 58 1.51 -18.96 -17.40
CA ASN A 58 0.66 -18.77 -18.58
C ASN A 58 0.95 -19.81 -19.66
N GLU A 59 2.24 -20.11 -19.92
CA GLU A 59 2.62 -21.17 -20.86
C GLU A 59 2.14 -22.55 -20.38
N LEU A 60 2.24 -22.83 -19.09
CA LEU A 60 1.74 -24.08 -18.50
C LEU A 60 0.23 -24.19 -18.65
N ALA A 61 -0.53 -23.13 -18.40
CA ALA A 61 -1.99 -23.09 -18.58
C ALA A 61 -2.36 -23.45 -20.04
N SER A 62 -1.68 -22.81 -20.99
CA SER A 62 -1.87 -23.09 -22.42
C SER A 62 -1.57 -24.54 -22.79
N LYS A 63 -0.46 -25.11 -22.33
CA LYS A 63 -0.07 -26.50 -22.58
C LYS A 63 -1.04 -27.52 -21.96
N LEU A 64 -1.66 -27.17 -20.83
CA LEU A 64 -2.67 -28.01 -20.16
C LEU A 64 -4.07 -27.82 -20.75
N GLY A 65 -4.29 -26.84 -21.62
CA GLY A 65 -5.61 -26.46 -22.11
C GLY A 65 -6.53 -25.97 -20.97
N MET A 66 -5.94 -25.36 -19.95
CA MET A 66 -6.63 -24.85 -18.76
C MET A 66 -6.75 -23.34 -18.81
N ASP A 67 -7.86 -22.81 -18.33
CA ASP A 67 -8.04 -21.38 -18.10
C ASP A 67 -6.93 -20.85 -17.17
N PRO A 68 -6.25 -19.73 -17.49
CA PRO A 68 -5.10 -19.26 -16.71
C PRO A 68 -5.50 -18.77 -15.30
N ILE A 69 -6.75 -18.33 -15.08
CA ILE A 69 -7.24 -18.03 -13.73
C ILE A 69 -7.53 -19.31 -12.97
N ASP A 70 -8.12 -20.33 -13.60
CA ASP A 70 -8.42 -21.60 -12.93
C ASP A 70 -7.15 -22.34 -12.52
N LEU A 71 -6.09 -22.27 -13.34
CA LEU A 71 -4.78 -22.82 -12.96
C LEU A 71 -4.24 -22.10 -11.72
N ARG A 72 -4.35 -20.76 -11.66
CA ARG A 72 -3.92 -19.97 -10.49
C ARG A 72 -4.77 -20.25 -9.26
N LEU A 73 -6.09 -20.28 -9.39
CA LEU A 73 -6.99 -20.61 -8.27
C LEU A 73 -6.70 -22.00 -7.66
N LYS A 74 -6.38 -22.98 -8.52
CA LYS A 74 -6.00 -24.33 -8.07
C LYS A 74 -4.74 -24.36 -7.24
N ASN A 75 -3.79 -23.46 -7.51
CA ASN A 75 -2.47 -23.42 -6.91
C ASN A 75 -2.24 -22.16 -6.06
N ALA A 76 -3.26 -21.32 -5.83
CA ALA A 76 -3.12 -20.07 -5.11
C ALA A 76 -2.62 -20.27 -3.69
N ALA A 77 -1.73 -19.40 -3.28
CA ALA A 77 -1.33 -19.28 -1.89
C ALA A 77 -2.55 -18.94 -1.01
N LYS A 78 -2.59 -19.53 0.17
CA LYS A 78 -3.68 -19.40 1.15
C LYS A 78 -3.12 -19.24 2.55
N GLU A 79 -3.98 -19.02 3.52
CA GLU A 79 -3.56 -18.99 4.91
C GLU A 79 -2.83 -20.30 5.28
N GLY A 80 -1.67 -20.17 5.90
CA GLY A 80 -0.80 -21.28 6.26
C GLY A 80 0.21 -21.69 5.20
N THR A 81 0.09 -21.23 3.93
CA THR A 81 1.10 -21.49 2.88
C THR A 81 2.48 -21.06 3.35
N GLN A 82 3.46 -21.95 3.19
CA GLN A 82 4.85 -21.72 3.52
C GLN A 82 5.51 -20.90 2.41
N THR A 83 6.00 -19.71 2.75
CA THR A 83 6.77 -18.91 1.78
C THR A 83 8.19 -19.42 1.63
N ILE A 84 8.80 -19.17 0.46
CA ILE A 84 10.21 -19.52 0.19
C ILE A 84 11.20 -18.80 1.14
N TYR A 85 10.83 -17.64 1.68
CA TYR A 85 11.69 -16.84 2.56
C TYR A 85 11.44 -17.07 4.08
N GLY A 86 10.59 -18.04 4.45
CA GLY A 86 10.47 -18.55 5.81
C GLY A 86 9.11 -18.38 6.49
N PRO A 87 8.43 -17.22 6.50
CA PRO A 87 7.14 -17.06 7.20
C PRO A 87 6.01 -17.86 6.53
N LYS A 88 5.04 -18.29 7.33
CA LYS A 88 3.74 -18.74 6.82
C LYS A 88 2.82 -17.54 6.63
N LEU A 89 2.11 -17.54 5.51
CA LEU A 89 1.10 -16.53 5.22
C LEU A 89 -0.03 -16.59 6.25
N LYS A 90 -0.51 -15.43 6.65
CA LYS A 90 -1.69 -15.26 7.50
C LYS A 90 -2.92 -15.11 6.62
N THR A 91 -3.56 -13.95 6.62
CA THR A 91 -4.64 -13.62 5.68
C THR A 91 -4.10 -13.35 4.28
N VAL A 92 -4.71 -13.96 3.26
CA VAL A 92 -4.28 -13.90 1.85
C VAL A 92 -5.44 -13.46 0.98
N GLY A 93 -5.26 -12.37 0.23
CA GLY A 93 -6.28 -11.83 -0.66
C GLY A 93 -6.20 -12.31 -2.10
N LEU A 94 -5.25 -13.20 -2.46
CA LEU A 94 -5.02 -13.61 -3.85
C LEU A 94 -6.24 -14.29 -4.48
N GLU A 95 -6.87 -15.22 -3.78
CA GLU A 95 -8.06 -15.89 -4.29
C GLU A 95 -9.18 -14.90 -4.60
N ALA A 96 -9.40 -13.93 -3.71
CA ALA A 96 -10.41 -12.89 -3.92
C ALA A 96 -10.06 -12.01 -5.14
N CYS A 97 -8.79 -11.66 -5.34
CA CYS A 97 -8.33 -10.94 -6.53
C CYS A 97 -8.54 -11.75 -7.82
N LEU A 98 -8.22 -13.04 -7.82
CA LEU A 98 -8.44 -13.95 -8.96
C LEU A 98 -9.93 -14.09 -9.30
N LEU A 99 -10.79 -14.25 -8.31
CA LEU A 99 -12.24 -14.33 -8.50
C LEU A 99 -12.82 -12.99 -9.03
N ALA A 100 -12.34 -11.86 -8.52
CA ALA A 100 -12.71 -10.55 -9.02
C ALA A 100 -12.27 -10.38 -10.48
N ALA A 101 -11.04 -10.80 -10.84
CA ALA A 101 -10.57 -10.82 -12.23
C ALA A 101 -11.47 -11.68 -13.11
N LYS A 102 -11.78 -12.92 -12.69
CA LYS A 102 -12.59 -13.87 -13.45
C LYS A 102 -14.00 -13.35 -13.72
N SER A 103 -14.59 -12.64 -12.75
CA SER A 103 -15.94 -12.07 -12.86
C SER A 103 -15.98 -10.70 -13.53
N SER A 104 -14.83 -10.08 -13.79
CA SER A 104 -14.77 -8.74 -14.37
C SER A 104 -15.33 -8.69 -15.81
N PRO A 105 -15.98 -7.57 -16.20
CA PRO A 105 -16.37 -7.37 -17.59
C PRO A 105 -15.20 -7.43 -18.57
N HIS A 106 -13.98 -7.10 -18.12
CA HIS A 106 -12.77 -7.21 -18.92
C HIS A 106 -12.49 -8.67 -19.30
N TYR A 107 -12.40 -9.55 -18.31
CA TYR A 107 -12.09 -10.96 -18.56
C TYR A 107 -13.17 -11.68 -19.38
N GLN A 108 -14.44 -11.30 -19.18
CA GLN A 108 -15.59 -11.88 -19.89
C GLN A 108 -15.76 -11.37 -21.31
N SER A 109 -15.08 -10.29 -21.70
CA SER A 109 -15.20 -9.72 -23.05
C SER A 109 -14.45 -10.54 -24.10
N ALA A 110 -14.97 -10.59 -25.32
CA ALA A 110 -14.28 -11.18 -26.45
C ALA A 110 -13.10 -10.30 -26.90
N LEU A 111 -12.04 -10.92 -27.34
CA LEU A 111 -10.91 -10.25 -27.99
C LEU A 111 -11.23 -9.91 -29.45
N LYS A 112 -10.62 -8.85 -29.95
CA LYS A 112 -10.60 -8.51 -31.38
C LYS A 112 -9.59 -9.38 -32.14
N ASP A 113 -9.69 -9.38 -33.46
CA ASP A 113 -8.63 -9.97 -34.31
C ASP A 113 -7.30 -9.24 -34.04
N ASN A 114 -6.19 -9.97 -34.08
CA ASN A 114 -4.83 -9.51 -33.78
C ASN A 114 -4.64 -8.98 -32.34
N ALA A 115 -5.60 -9.21 -31.44
CA ALA A 115 -5.49 -8.87 -30.03
C ALA A 115 -5.13 -10.09 -29.17
N GLY A 116 -4.41 -9.84 -28.09
CA GLY A 116 -4.09 -10.84 -27.06
C GLY A 116 -4.43 -10.34 -25.67
N ARG A 117 -4.82 -11.26 -24.79
CA ARG A 117 -5.04 -10.98 -23.37
C ARG A 117 -3.94 -11.60 -22.54
N GLY A 118 -3.23 -10.76 -21.77
CA GLY A 118 -2.32 -11.16 -20.72
C GLY A 118 -2.99 -11.16 -19.35
N LEU A 119 -2.53 -12.07 -18.49
CA LEU A 119 -2.90 -12.11 -17.07
C LEU A 119 -1.65 -12.45 -16.26
N ALA A 120 -1.46 -11.72 -15.17
CA ALA A 120 -0.43 -12.02 -14.18
C ALA A 120 -0.94 -11.79 -12.76
N ALA A 121 -0.44 -12.58 -11.82
CA ALA A 121 -0.57 -12.33 -10.39
C ALA A 121 0.70 -11.65 -9.88
N GLY A 122 0.60 -10.93 -8.76
CA GLY A 122 1.73 -10.27 -8.14
C GLY A 122 1.64 -10.26 -6.61
N PHE A 123 2.79 -10.18 -5.99
CA PHE A 123 2.95 -10.21 -4.56
C PHE A 123 3.99 -9.20 -4.08
N TRP A 124 3.68 -8.55 -2.96
CA TRP A 124 4.67 -7.79 -2.21
C TRP A 124 4.47 -8.02 -0.71
N PHE A 125 5.57 -8.27 0.00
CA PHE A 125 5.52 -8.68 1.42
C PHE A 125 5.18 -7.56 2.40
N ASN A 126 5.19 -6.29 1.97
CA ASN A 126 5.03 -5.09 2.79
C ASN A 126 5.92 -5.09 4.05
N VAL A 127 6.19 -3.94 4.61
CA VAL A 127 6.96 -3.79 5.84
C VAL A 127 6.26 -2.88 6.85
N GLY A 128 6.57 -3.07 8.11
CA GLY A 128 6.16 -2.19 9.19
C GLY A 128 7.27 -1.22 9.59
N GLY A 129 7.72 -1.30 10.84
CA GLY A 129 8.86 -0.55 11.37
C GLY A 129 8.46 0.67 12.18
N GLN A 130 9.45 1.50 12.51
CA GLN A 130 9.31 2.59 13.46
C GLN A 130 8.56 3.78 12.88
N SER A 131 7.61 4.31 13.65
CA SER A 131 6.89 5.55 13.37
C SER A 131 6.62 6.30 14.65
N SER A 132 6.71 7.64 14.58
CA SER A 132 6.39 8.54 15.66
C SER A 132 5.39 9.56 15.17
N VAL A 133 4.37 9.83 15.99
CA VAL A 133 3.30 10.78 15.68
C VAL A 133 3.00 11.61 16.92
N MET A 134 2.66 12.87 16.71
CA MET A 134 2.15 13.78 17.72
C MET A 134 0.88 14.46 17.19
N ILE A 135 -0.15 14.54 18.02
CA ILE A 135 -1.40 15.25 17.70
C ILE A 135 -1.63 16.32 18.75
N HIS A 136 -1.78 17.56 18.32
CA HIS A 136 -2.10 18.69 19.18
C HIS A 136 -3.55 19.13 18.95
N LEU A 137 -4.29 19.37 20.02
CA LEU A 137 -5.62 19.99 19.95
C LEU A 137 -5.56 21.46 20.34
N ASN A 138 -6.27 22.29 19.60
CA ASN A 138 -6.47 23.71 19.86
C ASN A 138 -7.72 23.93 20.74
N PRO A 139 -7.86 25.12 21.40
CA PRO A 139 -9.02 25.42 22.24
C PRO A 139 -10.38 25.35 21.51
N ASP A 140 -10.41 25.49 20.20
CA ASP A 140 -11.62 25.38 19.37
C ASP A 140 -11.95 23.93 18.94
N GLY A 141 -11.15 22.95 19.36
CA GLY A 141 -11.31 21.54 18.99
C GLY A 141 -10.69 21.17 17.65
N THR A 142 -10.10 22.11 16.92
CA THR A 142 -9.24 21.78 15.77
C THR A 142 -7.91 21.21 16.23
N GLY A 143 -7.16 20.58 15.32
CA GLY A 143 -5.86 20.02 15.71
C GLY A 143 -4.87 19.89 14.56
N SER A 144 -3.63 19.56 14.91
CA SER A 144 -2.56 19.25 13.95
C SER A 144 -2.00 17.86 14.23
N ILE A 145 -1.82 17.09 13.17
CA ILE A 145 -1.15 15.78 13.19
C ILE A 145 0.27 16.02 12.67
N ILE A 146 1.28 15.76 13.47
CA ILE A 146 2.70 15.94 13.11
C ILE A 146 3.32 14.55 12.97
N GLU A 147 3.80 14.23 11.77
CA GLU A 147 4.40 12.93 11.47
C GLU A 147 5.52 13.07 10.42
N GLY A 148 6.46 12.12 10.40
CA GLY A 148 7.69 12.22 9.62
C GLY A 148 7.67 11.53 8.26
N SER A 149 6.58 10.88 7.86
CA SER A 149 6.50 10.22 6.56
C SER A 149 6.16 11.25 5.47
N PRO A 150 6.92 11.31 4.36
CA PRO A 150 6.54 12.18 3.25
C PRO A 150 5.20 11.75 2.64
N ASP A 151 4.45 12.72 2.14
CA ASP A 151 3.15 12.48 1.51
C ASP A 151 3.32 11.86 0.11
N ILE A 152 3.49 10.56 0.07
CA ILE A 152 3.57 9.79 -1.18
C ILE A 152 2.21 9.12 -1.42
N GLY A 153 1.55 9.51 -2.51
CA GLY A 153 0.26 8.95 -2.92
C GLY A 153 -0.92 9.33 -2.01
N GLY A 154 -0.84 10.49 -1.31
CA GLY A 154 -1.93 11.01 -0.48
C GLY A 154 -2.03 10.37 0.90
N SER A 155 -0.96 9.76 1.41
CA SER A 155 -0.95 9.13 2.74
C SER A 155 -1.35 10.09 3.86
N ARG A 156 -1.03 11.38 3.73
CA ARG A 156 -1.41 12.44 4.66
C ARG A 156 -2.92 12.50 4.93
N ALA A 157 -3.74 12.42 3.88
CA ALA A 157 -5.19 12.38 4.03
C ALA A 157 -5.67 11.10 4.75
N SER A 158 -5.01 9.98 4.50
CA SER A 158 -5.32 8.71 5.20
C SER A 158 -5.02 8.81 6.69
N MET A 159 -3.91 9.46 7.08
CA MET A 159 -3.60 9.73 8.50
C MET A 159 -4.67 10.62 9.15
N GLN A 160 -5.08 11.68 8.45
CA GLN A 160 -6.15 12.57 8.89
C GLN A 160 -7.46 11.82 9.12
N MET A 161 -7.86 10.95 8.19
CA MET A 161 -9.09 10.15 8.29
C MET A 161 -9.03 9.17 9.46
N MET A 162 -7.90 8.49 9.67
CA MET A 162 -7.76 7.54 10.79
C MET A 162 -7.81 8.25 12.15
N ALA A 163 -7.13 9.39 12.30
CA ALA A 163 -7.21 10.18 13.55
C ALA A 163 -8.64 10.68 13.81
N ALA A 164 -9.30 11.18 12.77
CA ALA A 164 -10.65 11.71 12.86
C ALA A 164 -11.67 10.63 13.26
N GLU A 165 -11.55 9.43 12.70
CA GLU A 165 -12.39 8.28 13.04
C GLU A 165 -12.24 7.90 14.52
N VAL A 166 -11.00 7.81 15.03
CA VAL A 166 -10.74 7.48 16.44
C VAL A 166 -11.28 8.56 17.36
N LEU A 167 -11.04 9.84 17.04
CA LEU A 167 -11.49 10.99 17.86
C LEU A 167 -12.99 11.28 17.72
N GLY A 168 -13.67 10.70 16.73
CA GLY A 168 -15.09 10.96 16.46
C GLY A 168 -15.37 12.38 15.98
N VAL A 169 -14.47 12.96 15.17
CA VAL A 169 -14.57 14.32 14.64
C VAL A 169 -14.54 14.33 13.11
N ALA A 170 -14.94 15.43 12.50
CA ALA A 170 -14.81 15.57 11.05
C ALA A 170 -13.34 15.64 10.63
N PRO A 171 -12.88 14.91 9.56
CA PRO A 171 -11.49 14.96 9.13
C PRO A 171 -10.96 16.38 8.90
N ALA A 172 -11.78 17.28 8.37
CA ALA A 172 -11.40 18.67 8.11
C ALA A 172 -11.00 19.49 9.35
N THR A 173 -11.29 19.01 10.57
CA THR A 173 -10.86 19.66 11.82
C THR A 173 -9.40 19.39 12.17
N LEU A 174 -8.77 18.40 11.54
CA LEU A 174 -7.40 18.00 11.79
C LEU A 174 -6.51 18.37 10.60
N ASN A 175 -5.37 19.00 10.84
CA ASN A 175 -4.43 19.42 9.80
C ASN A 175 -3.15 18.59 9.85
N PRO A 176 -2.89 17.69 8.88
CA PRO A 176 -1.66 16.93 8.83
C PRO A 176 -0.47 17.80 8.40
N ILE A 177 0.60 17.74 9.19
CA ILE A 177 1.90 18.40 8.93
C ILE A 177 2.94 17.29 8.80
N VAL A 178 3.61 17.22 7.66
CA VAL A 178 4.48 16.10 7.33
C VAL A 178 5.91 16.51 7.06
N ALA A 179 6.85 15.63 7.40
CA ALA A 179 8.22 15.57 6.95
C ALA A 179 9.13 16.78 7.26
N ASP A 180 8.89 17.50 8.34
CA ASP A 180 9.87 18.45 8.86
C ASP A 180 10.78 17.75 9.89
N THR A 181 12.00 17.47 9.50
CA THR A 181 12.97 16.69 10.33
C THR A 181 13.44 17.44 11.59
N GLU A 182 13.19 18.72 11.72
CA GLU A 182 13.50 19.47 12.94
C GLU A 182 12.39 19.36 14.00
N HIS A 183 11.16 19.01 13.57
CA HIS A 183 9.97 19.00 14.44
C HIS A 183 9.37 17.63 14.67
N VAL A 184 9.75 16.63 13.87
CA VAL A 184 9.24 15.26 14.00
C VAL A 184 10.22 14.35 14.71
N ALA A 185 9.70 13.40 15.47
CA ALA A 185 10.50 12.31 16.01
C ALA A 185 10.86 11.30 14.89
N TYR A 186 11.63 10.27 15.24
CA TYR A 186 12.15 9.33 14.26
C TYR A 186 11.04 8.57 13.53
N ASN A 187 11.11 8.59 12.21
CA ASN A 187 10.34 7.72 11.32
C ASN A 187 11.31 6.96 10.41
N GLN A 188 11.06 5.66 10.26
CA GLN A 188 11.83 4.85 9.33
C GLN A 188 11.56 5.32 7.89
N THR A 189 12.57 5.23 7.02
CA THR A 189 12.46 5.57 5.61
C THR A 189 11.20 4.97 4.98
N THR A 190 10.45 5.78 4.22
CA THR A 190 9.31 5.30 3.43
C THR A 190 9.80 4.36 2.34
N GLY A 191 9.37 3.12 2.41
CA GLY A 191 9.71 2.01 1.50
C GLY A 191 9.09 0.71 2.01
N GLY A 192 8.77 -0.22 1.11
CA GLY A 192 8.06 -1.44 1.48
C GLY A 192 6.58 -1.21 1.79
N SER A 193 5.98 -0.17 1.22
CA SER A 193 4.54 0.17 1.36
C SER A 193 4.07 0.34 2.80
N ARG A 194 4.93 0.91 3.66
CA ARG A 194 4.73 0.91 5.11
C ARG A 194 3.85 2.03 5.68
N THR A 195 3.74 3.16 4.97
CA THR A 195 3.26 4.42 5.59
C THR A 195 1.86 4.29 6.15
N THR A 196 0.87 3.92 5.35
CA THR A 196 -0.53 3.81 5.81
C THR A 196 -0.69 2.76 6.91
N PHE A 197 0.10 1.68 6.87
CA PHE A 197 0.09 0.67 7.92
C PHE A 197 0.79 1.15 9.20
N ALA A 198 2.08 1.47 9.13
CA ALA A 198 2.89 1.70 10.32
C ALA A 198 2.67 3.10 10.92
N THR A 199 2.65 4.14 10.08
CA THR A 199 2.37 5.51 10.58
C THR A 199 0.89 5.64 10.94
N GLY A 200 -0.01 4.96 10.22
CA GLY A 200 -1.42 4.86 10.58
C GLY A 200 -1.66 4.28 11.98
N MET A 201 -0.96 3.20 12.34
CA MET A 201 -1.02 2.66 13.71
C MET A 201 -0.55 3.67 14.75
N ALA A 202 0.54 4.42 14.48
CA ALA A 202 1.01 5.46 15.38
C ALA A 202 0.01 6.63 15.51
N VAL A 203 -0.68 6.98 14.42
CA VAL A 203 -1.75 7.99 14.44
C VAL A 203 -2.91 7.54 15.33
N ILE A 204 -3.33 6.27 15.19
CA ILE A 204 -4.40 5.69 16.01
C ILE A 204 -4.02 5.71 17.48
N GLU A 205 -2.83 5.23 17.85
CA GLU A 205 -2.35 5.22 19.24
C GLU A 205 -2.23 6.64 19.83
N ALA A 206 -1.77 7.62 19.03
CA ALA A 206 -1.71 9.01 19.48
C ALA A 206 -3.12 9.63 19.68
N ALA A 207 -4.10 9.23 18.87
CA ALA A 207 -5.48 9.64 19.03
C ALA A 207 -6.15 8.97 20.24
N GLU A 208 -5.83 7.71 20.52
CA GLU A 208 -6.25 7.02 21.74
C GLU A 208 -5.69 7.67 23.01
N ASP A 209 -4.40 8.08 22.98
CA ASP A 209 -3.80 8.87 24.09
C ASP A 209 -4.56 10.18 24.32
N ILE A 210 -5.01 10.87 23.27
CA ILE A 210 -5.88 12.04 23.39
C ILE A 210 -7.21 11.68 24.07
N ILE A 211 -7.84 10.59 23.71
CA ILE A 211 -9.11 10.16 24.32
C ILE A 211 -8.95 9.97 25.82
N GLU A 212 -7.89 9.32 26.26
CA GLU A 212 -7.64 9.16 27.70
C GLU A 212 -7.42 10.50 28.42
N GLN A 213 -6.74 11.46 27.77
CA GLN A 213 -6.60 12.81 28.30
C GLN A 213 -7.95 13.54 28.35
N LEU A 214 -8.78 13.45 27.31
CA LEU A 214 -10.12 14.06 27.27
C LEU A 214 -11.01 13.50 28.38
N LYS A 215 -10.98 12.19 28.62
CA LYS A 215 -11.70 11.55 29.74
C LYS A 215 -11.24 12.09 31.10
N ALA A 216 -9.92 12.18 31.28
CA ALA A 216 -9.35 12.72 32.52
C ALA A 216 -9.76 14.22 32.76
N ARG A 217 -9.74 15.04 31.70
CA ARG A 217 -10.16 16.45 31.77
C ARG A 217 -11.65 16.60 32.08
N ALA A 218 -12.51 15.80 31.41
CA ALA A 218 -13.94 15.80 31.67
C ALA A 218 -14.24 15.34 33.12
N ALA A 219 -13.54 14.31 33.60
CA ALA A 219 -13.64 13.84 34.97
C ALA A 219 -13.32 14.95 36.00
N GLU A 220 -12.26 15.72 35.77
CA GLU A 220 -11.88 16.87 36.61
C GLU A 220 -12.97 17.95 36.59
N LEU A 221 -13.53 18.27 35.43
CA LEU A 221 -14.60 19.26 35.28
C LEU A 221 -15.88 18.86 35.99
N TRP A 222 -16.17 17.57 36.07
CA TRP A 222 -17.37 17.02 36.74
C TRP A 222 -17.13 16.58 38.19
N ASN A 223 -15.87 16.66 38.67
CA ASN A 223 -15.45 16.19 40.00
C ASN A 223 -15.81 14.70 40.21
N VAL A 224 -15.51 13.86 39.20
CA VAL A 224 -15.66 12.40 39.22
C VAL A 224 -14.31 11.73 38.88
N THR A 225 -14.24 10.39 38.92
CA THR A 225 -13.03 9.68 38.49
C THR A 225 -13.06 9.42 36.98
N PRO A 226 -11.89 9.26 36.31
CA PRO A 226 -11.83 8.98 34.87
C PRO A 226 -12.60 7.72 34.46
N GLU A 227 -12.69 6.70 35.30
CA GLU A 227 -13.46 5.48 35.07
C GLU A 227 -14.97 5.71 34.99
N GLN A 228 -15.46 6.85 35.50
CA GLN A 228 -16.86 7.28 35.42
C GLN A 228 -17.13 8.11 34.16
N VAL A 229 -16.13 8.25 33.26
CA VAL A 229 -16.26 8.94 31.99
C VAL A 229 -16.07 7.97 30.83
N ASP A 230 -17.05 7.91 29.94
CA ASP A 230 -16.92 7.26 28.66
C ASP A 230 -16.70 8.30 27.55
N TYR A 231 -16.16 7.88 26.41
CA TYR A 231 -15.94 8.75 25.26
C TYR A 231 -16.38 8.06 23.98
N GLN A 232 -17.34 8.64 23.30
CA GLN A 232 -17.89 8.09 22.07
C GLN A 232 -18.20 9.20 21.06
N ASN A 233 -17.81 9.02 19.80
CA ASN A 233 -18.16 9.91 18.69
C ASN A 233 -17.89 11.40 18.98
N GLY A 234 -16.74 11.73 19.54
CA GLY A 234 -16.35 13.10 19.84
C GLY A 234 -16.96 13.71 21.11
N ILE A 235 -17.62 12.89 21.94
CA ILE A 235 -18.34 13.33 23.13
C ILE A 235 -17.88 12.52 24.35
N ALA A 236 -17.48 13.20 25.42
CA ALA A 236 -17.32 12.61 26.74
C ALA A 236 -18.69 12.55 27.45
N LEU A 237 -18.96 11.43 28.08
CA LEU A 237 -20.23 11.11 28.76
C LEU A 237 -19.94 10.82 30.23
N ASN A 238 -20.66 11.46 31.14
CA ASN A 238 -20.60 11.15 32.57
C ASN A 238 -21.52 9.94 32.85
N LEU A 239 -20.93 8.80 33.23
CA LEU A 239 -21.68 7.58 33.49
C LEU A 239 -22.57 7.65 34.77
N SER A 240 -22.40 8.69 35.58
CA SER A 240 -23.15 8.88 36.83
C SER A 240 -24.27 9.94 36.74
N SER A 241 -24.36 10.66 35.59
CA SER A 241 -25.37 11.70 35.33
C SER A 241 -25.62 11.81 33.81
N ASP A 242 -26.51 12.73 33.42
CA ASP A 242 -26.78 13.04 32.00
C ASP A 242 -25.80 14.08 31.41
N ASP A 243 -24.75 14.45 32.17
CA ASP A 243 -23.76 15.42 31.70
C ASP A 243 -22.92 14.88 30.57
N HIS A 244 -22.67 15.74 29.59
CA HIS A 244 -21.80 15.44 28.45
C HIS A 244 -21.04 16.68 28.01
N LEU A 245 -19.89 16.48 27.37
CA LEU A 245 -19.06 17.54 26.78
C LEU A 245 -18.50 17.05 25.46
N SER A 246 -18.58 17.86 24.42
CA SER A 246 -17.88 17.61 23.17
C SER A 246 -16.37 17.81 23.34
N LEU A 247 -15.57 17.22 22.44
CA LEU A 247 -14.13 17.44 22.38
C LEU A 247 -13.79 18.95 22.40
N ALA A 248 -14.49 19.76 21.60
CA ALA A 248 -14.24 21.20 21.54
C ALA A 248 -14.53 21.90 22.86
N GLU A 249 -15.61 21.53 23.59
CA GLU A 249 -15.94 22.10 24.89
C GLU A 249 -14.92 21.74 25.98
N ILE A 250 -14.31 20.53 25.89
CA ILE A 250 -13.23 20.13 26.80
C ILE A 250 -11.95 20.92 26.44
N CYS A 251 -11.60 21.03 25.16
CA CYS A 251 -10.46 21.80 24.70
C CYS A 251 -10.55 23.28 25.09
N ALA A 252 -11.73 23.90 24.99
CA ALA A 252 -11.97 25.29 25.42
C ALA A 252 -11.72 25.53 26.91
N LYS A 253 -11.78 24.48 27.75
CA LYS A 253 -11.55 24.52 29.20
C LYS A 253 -10.16 23.99 29.60
N ALA A 254 -9.30 23.68 28.64
CA ALA A 254 -7.99 23.04 28.86
C ALA A 254 -7.09 23.84 29.83
N GLU A 255 -7.11 25.18 29.78
CA GLU A 255 -6.32 26.02 30.70
C GLU A 255 -6.62 25.75 32.18
N LYS A 256 -7.85 25.34 32.48
CA LYS A 256 -8.31 25.08 33.86
C LYS A 256 -8.04 23.64 34.31
N THR A 257 -7.72 22.75 33.38
CA THR A 257 -7.60 21.31 33.61
C THR A 257 -6.22 20.76 33.23
N GLY A 258 -5.17 21.59 33.18
CA GLY A 258 -3.79 21.19 33.01
C GLY A 258 -3.16 21.56 31.66
N GLY A 259 -3.76 22.45 30.89
CA GLY A 259 -3.19 23.00 29.65
C GLY A 259 -3.50 22.21 28.38
N GLN A 260 -2.76 22.49 27.34
CA GLN A 260 -2.98 21.92 26.01
C GLN A 260 -3.02 20.39 26.02
N ILE A 261 -3.96 19.83 25.28
CA ILE A 261 -4.10 18.39 25.08
C ILE A 261 -3.23 17.97 23.90
N THR A 262 -2.34 17.00 24.12
CA THR A 262 -1.39 16.52 23.12
C THR A 262 -1.22 15.02 23.27
N GLY A 263 -1.65 14.29 22.25
CA GLY A 263 -1.41 12.85 22.13
C GLY A 263 -0.13 12.55 21.39
N ARG A 264 0.54 11.44 21.74
CA ARG A 264 1.79 11.02 21.13
C ARG A 264 1.92 9.51 21.09
N ALA A 265 2.56 9.03 20.04
CA ALA A 265 2.91 7.61 19.92
C ALA A 265 4.31 7.42 19.33
N ASN A 266 5.00 6.39 19.80
CA ASN A 266 6.26 5.90 19.25
C ASN A 266 6.18 4.38 19.18
N ILE A 267 5.99 3.87 17.98
CA ILE A 267 5.75 2.44 17.78
C ILE A 267 6.81 1.80 16.88
N ASN A 268 6.89 0.49 16.94
CA ASN A 268 7.62 -0.34 15.98
C ASN A 268 6.63 -1.38 15.44
N ALA A 269 5.88 -0.99 14.43
CA ALA A 269 4.79 -1.77 13.85
C ALA A 269 5.31 -3.06 13.22
N ARG A 270 4.63 -4.17 13.48
CA ARG A 270 4.90 -5.49 12.90
C ARG A 270 3.61 -6.06 12.31
N GLY A 271 3.75 -7.05 11.43
CA GLY A 271 2.59 -7.71 10.84
C GLY A 271 1.92 -6.91 9.72
N ALA A 272 2.71 -6.15 8.92
CA ALA A 272 2.18 -5.34 7.82
C ALA A 272 1.27 -6.13 6.87
N GLY A 273 1.47 -7.43 6.79
CA GLY A 273 0.71 -8.32 5.93
C GLY A 273 0.99 -8.09 4.45
N PRO A 274 1.13 -9.17 3.68
CA PRO A 274 1.37 -9.05 2.25
C PRO A 274 0.18 -8.46 1.53
N SER A 275 0.43 -7.86 0.36
CA SER A 275 -0.59 -7.49 -0.61
C SER A 275 -0.42 -8.33 -1.87
N PHE A 276 -1.53 -8.75 -2.46
CA PHE A 276 -1.59 -9.50 -3.70
C PHE A 276 -2.35 -8.70 -4.75
N ALA A 277 -1.96 -8.85 -5.99
CA ALA A 277 -2.64 -8.24 -7.11
C ALA A 277 -2.83 -9.23 -8.26
N VAL A 278 -3.79 -8.95 -9.14
CA VAL A 278 -4.00 -9.65 -10.40
C VAL A 278 -4.30 -8.59 -11.45
N HIS A 279 -3.53 -8.56 -12.52
CA HIS A 279 -3.76 -7.62 -13.60
C HIS A 279 -4.19 -8.33 -14.88
N LEU A 280 -5.05 -7.65 -15.64
CA LEU A 280 -5.49 -8.03 -16.98
C LEU A 280 -5.07 -6.95 -17.96
N CYS A 281 -4.48 -7.34 -19.06
CA CYS A 281 -4.06 -6.43 -20.11
C CYS A 281 -4.44 -6.99 -21.48
N ASP A 282 -5.21 -6.25 -22.26
CA ASP A 282 -5.47 -6.55 -23.66
C ASP A 282 -4.59 -5.65 -24.52
N ILE A 283 -3.89 -6.27 -25.47
CA ILE A 283 -3.04 -5.59 -26.44
C ILE A 283 -3.46 -5.92 -27.88
N GLU A 284 -3.17 -5.01 -28.78
CA GLU A 284 -3.19 -5.25 -30.24
C GLU A 284 -1.78 -5.07 -30.79
N VAL A 285 -1.38 -5.96 -31.67
CA VAL A 285 -0.07 -5.89 -32.33
C VAL A 285 -0.27 -5.70 -33.82
N ASP A 286 0.31 -4.65 -34.36
CA ASP A 286 0.39 -4.44 -35.81
C ASP A 286 1.35 -5.47 -36.41
N PRO A 287 0.88 -6.40 -37.24
CA PRO A 287 1.73 -7.47 -37.77
C PRO A 287 2.80 -6.98 -38.76
N GLU A 288 2.65 -5.78 -39.33
CA GLU A 288 3.62 -5.23 -40.30
C GLU A 288 4.76 -4.50 -39.58
N THR A 289 4.46 -3.79 -38.51
CA THR A 289 5.45 -2.94 -37.81
C THR A 289 5.90 -3.51 -36.49
N GLY A 290 5.13 -4.43 -35.88
CA GLY A 290 5.34 -4.91 -34.52
C GLY A 290 4.93 -3.92 -33.44
N LYS A 291 4.32 -2.77 -33.80
CA LYS A 291 3.83 -1.80 -32.83
C LYS A 291 2.77 -2.45 -31.94
N THR A 292 2.92 -2.27 -30.64
CA THR A 292 2.00 -2.79 -29.63
C THR A 292 1.21 -1.63 -29.03
N ASP A 293 -0.12 -1.72 -29.09
CA ASP A 293 -1.03 -0.79 -28.44
C ASP A 293 -1.77 -1.48 -27.30
N VAL A 294 -1.81 -0.87 -26.13
CA VAL A 294 -2.59 -1.35 -24.98
C VAL A 294 -4.03 -0.92 -25.16
N LEU A 295 -4.94 -1.87 -25.31
CA LEU A 295 -6.35 -1.61 -25.62
C LEU A 295 -7.21 -1.43 -24.37
N ARG A 296 -6.93 -2.23 -23.34
CA ARG A 296 -7.65 -2.25 -22.08
C ARG A 296 -6.75 -2.76 -20.96
N TYR A 297 -6.91 -2.19 -19.78
CA TYR A 297 -6.16 -2.61 -18.61
C TYR A 297 -7.05 -2.61 -17.37
N THR A 298 -6.96 -3.66 -16.54
CA THR A 298 -7.65 -3.73 -15.25
C THR A 298 -6.66 -4.17 -14.17
N ALA A 299 -6.48 -3.31 -13.18
CA ALA A 299 -5.65 -3.56 -12.00
C ALA A 299 -6.53 -3.95 -10.80
N ILE A 300 -6.36 -5.16 -10.29
CA ILE A 300 -7.10 -5.70 -9.14
C ILE A 300 -6.09 -5.93 -8.03
N GLN A 301 -6.32 -5.38 -6.84
CA GLN A 301 -5.39 -5.56 -5.73
C GLN A 301 -6.10 -5.59 -4.38
N ASP A 302 -5.59 -6.43 -3.47
CA ASP A 302 -6.00 -6.46 -2.06
C ASP A 302 -5.37 -5.29 -1.28
N ALA A 303 -6.23 -4.40 -0.78
CA ALA A 303 -5.86 -3.25 0.02
C ALA A 303 -6.05 -3.47 1.54
N GLY A 304 -6.50 -4.66 1.95
CA GLY A 304 -6.99 -4.86 3.31
C GLY A 304 -8.27 -4.06 3.52
N LYS A 305 -8.14 -2.87 4.11
CA LYS A 305 -9.18 -1.82 4.14
C LYS A 305 -8.67 -0.57 3.44
N ALA A 306 -9.35 -0.13 2.43
CA ALA A 306 -9.04 1.12 1.73
C ALA A 306 -9.51 2.31 2.57
N ILE A 307 -8.60 3.00 3.26
CA ILE A 307 -8.93 4.19 4.05
C ILE A 307 -9.37 5.34 3.14
N HIS A 308 -8.67 5.55 2.05
CA HIS A 308 -9.01 6.56 1.03
C HIS A 308 -9.08 5.89 -0.35
N PRO A 309 -10.25 5.38 -0.78
CA PRO A 309 -10.39 4.59 -1.99
C PRO A 309 -9.77 5.23 -3.24
N SER A 310 -10.06 6.50 -3.52
CA SER A 310 -9.53 7.18 -4.72
C SER A 310 -8.00 7.25 -4.76
N TYR A 311 -7.33 7.36 -3.59
CA TYR A 311 -5.87 7.35 -3.54
C TYR A 311 -5.31 5.93 -3.69
N VAL A 312 -6.04 4.93 -3.21
CA VAL A 312 -5.73 3.51 -3.46
C VAL A 312 -5.80 3.21 -4.95
N GLU A 313 -6.88 3.62 -5.62
CA GLU A 313 -7.05 3.50 -7.09
C GLU A 313 -5.89 4.17 -7.84
N GLY A 314 -5.53 5.40 -7.44
CA GLY A 314 -4.39 6.12 -8.02
C GLY A 314 -3.05 5.38 -7.84
N GLN A 315 -2.86 4.63 -6.74
CA GLN A 315 -1.68 3.79 -6.54
C GLN A 315 -1.68 2.56 -7.47
N PHE A 316 -2.84 1.95 -7.71
CA PHE A 316 -2.97 0.83 -8.65
C PHE A 316 -2.68 1.29 -10.09
N GLN A 317 -3.32 2.37 -10.51
CA GLN A 317 -3.10 2.99 -11.83
C GLN A 317 -1.63 3.36 -12.03
N GLY A 318 -1.03 4.07 -11.09
CA GLY A 318 0.37 4.48 -11.17
C GLY A 318 1.35 3.31 -11.15
N GLY A 319 1.03 2.20 -10.47
CA GLY A 319 1.81 0.97 -10.51
C GLY A 319 1.72 0.29 -11.88
N ALA A 320 0.51 0.13 -12.40
CA ALA A 320 0.27 -0.46 -13.72
C ALA A 320 0.97 0.31 -14.85
N VAL A 321 0.90 1.65 -14.84
CA VAL A 321 1.58 2.50 -15.84
C VAL A 321 3.10 2.27 -15.82
N GLN A 322 3.70 2.16 -14.64
CA GLN A 322 5.13 1.86 -14.55
C GLN A 322 5.47 0.46 -15.09
N GLY A 323 4.63 -0.53 -14.83
CA GLY A 323 4.79 -1.88 -15.39
C GLY A 323 4.68 -1.90 -16.91
N ILE A 324 3.70 -1.20 -17.47
CA ILE A 324 3.54 -1.03 -18.93
C ILE A 324 4.76 -0.34 -19.53
N GLY A 325 5.27 0.72 -18.89
CA GLY A 325 6.47 1.41 -19.34
C GLY A 325 7.68 0.50 -19.41
N TRP A 326 7.90 -0.32 -18.39
CA TRP A 326 8.99 -1.29 -18.37
C TRP A 326 8.83 -2.38 -19.44
N ALA A 327 7.61 -2.80 -19.73
CA ALA A 327 7.37 -3.82 -20.74
C ALA A 327 7.55 -3.32 -22.18
N LEU A 328 7.27 -2.04 -22.45
CA LEU A 328 7.15 -1.55 -23.83
C LEU A 328 8.17 -0.46 -24.22
N ASN A 329 8.60 0.40 -23.30
CA ASN A 329 9.27 1.65 -23.65
C ASN A 329 10.59 1.91 -22.91
N GLU A 330 10.69 1.50 -21.63
CA GLU A 330 11.77 1.94 -20.75
C GLU A 330 12.96 1.00 -20.80
N GLU A 331 14.09 1.48 -21.31
CA GLU A 331 15.34 0.73 -21.43
C GLU A 331 16.53 1.67 -21.16
N TYR A 332 17.57 1.16 -20.53
CA TYR A 332 18.87 1.81 -20.47
C TYR A 332 19.73 1.34 -21.64
N VAL A 333 19.96 2.23 -22.61
CA VAL A 333 20.78 1.95 -23.79
C VAL A 333 22.23 2.33 -23.51
N TYR A 334 23.13 1.36 -23.64
CA TYR A 334 24.57 1.57 -23.46
C TYR A 334 25.32 1.33 -24.78
N SER A 335 26.25 2.25 -25.11
CA SER A 335 27.22 2.01 -26.20
C SER A 335 28.17 0.85 -25.88
N ALA A 336 28.93 0.41 -26.86
CA ALA A 336 29.98 -0.60 -26.68
C ALA A 336 31.05 -0.17 -25.66
N ASP A 337 31.27 1.15 -25.52
CA ASP A 337 32.22 1.75 -24.57
C ASP A 337 31.60 1.95 -23.13
N GLY A 338 30.35 1.53 -22.91
CA GLY A 338 29.68 1.60 -21.64
C GLY A 338 29.10 2.99 -21.30
N VAL A 339 28.97 3.89 -22.27
CA VAL A 339 28.32 5.20 -22.11
C VAL A 339 26.82 5.04 -22.25
N MET A 340 26.04 5.59 -21.31
CA MET A 340 24.57 5.59 -21.41
C MET A 340 24.15 6.63 -22.47
N GLU A 341 23.46 6.17 -23.51
CA GLU A 341 23.10 6.99 -24.67
C GLU A 341 21.77 7.73 -24.48
N ASN A 342 20.91 7.23 -23.59
CA ASN A 342 19.56 7.77 -23.34
C ASN A 342 19.36 8.26 -21.90
N ALA A 343 20.32 9.01 -21.38
CA ALA A 343 20.31 9.50 -19.99
C ALA A 343 19.35 10.69 -19.73
N GLY A 344 18.73 11.23 -20.75
CA GLY A 344 17.89 12.44 -20.68
C GLY A 344 16.39 12.16 -20.76
N PHE A 345 15.56 13.13 -20.35
CA PHE A 345 14.10 13.03 -20.45
C PHE A 345 13.56 12.98 -21.91
N LEU A 346 14.37 13.30 -22.90
CA LEU A 346 14.01 13.17 -24.31
C LEU A 346 14.11 11.73 -24.81
N ASP A 347 15.06 10.99 -24.26
CA ASP A 347 15.50 9.69 -24.82
C ASP A 347 15.05 8.52 -23.97
N TYR A 348 14.93 8.71 -22.63
CA TYR A 348 14.33 7.71 -21.73
C TYR A 348 12.83 7.86 -21.73
N ARG A 349 12.12 6.94 -22.38
CA ARG A 349 10.69 7.05 -22.67
C ARG A 349 9.84 6.40 -21.58
N ILE A 350 9.25 7.22 -20.71
CA ILE A 350 8.13 6.80 -19.87
C ILE A 350 6.81 6.94 -20.67
N PRO A 351 5.79 6.12 -20.40
CA PRO A 351 4.49 6.26 -21.04
C PRO A 351 3.86 7.63 -20.82
N LEU A 352 3.28 8.20 -21.87
CA LEU A 352 2.45 9.39 -21.79
C LEU A 352 0.98 8.99 -21.59
N ALA A 353 0.16 9.91 -21.10
CA ALA A 353 -1.26 9.68 -20.94
C ALA A 353 -1.98 9.30 -22.26
N SER A 354 -1.44 9.76 -23.40
CA SER A 354 -1.93 9.43 -24.74
C SER A 354 -1.58 8.01 -25.21
N ASP A 355 -0.63 7.36 -24.56
CA ASP A 355 -0.12 6.03 -24.95
C ASP A 355 -0.89 4.90 -24.26
N LEU A 356 -1.78 5.25 -23.36
CA LEU A 356 -2.45 4.33 -22.44
C LEU A 356 -3.97 4.42 -22.55
N PRO A 357 -4.69 3.29 -22.39
CA PRO A 357 -6.13 3.33 -22.17
C PRO A 357 -6.44 3.85 -20.76
N GLU A 358 -7.72 4.06 -20.47
CA GLU A 358 -8.18 4.15 -19.08
C GLU A 358 -7.85 2.86 -18.34
N ILE A 359 -7.21 2.99 -17.16
CA ILE A 359 -6.88 1.84 -16.31
C ILE A 359 -8.01 1.65 -15.32
N GLU A 360 -8.79 0.61 -15.54
CA GLU A 360 -9.83 0.18 -14.60
C GLU A 360 -9.19 -0.35 -13.31
N THR A 361 -9.80 -0.05 -12.17
CA THR A 361 -9.33 -0.53 -10.87
C THR A 361 -10.41 -1.30 -10.13
N ILE A 362 -10.02 -2.38 -9.46
CA ILE A 362 -10.89 -3.14 -8.57
C ILE A 362 -10.20 -3.29 -7.23
N ILE A 363 -10.73 -2.62 -6.22
CA ILE A 363 -10.24 -2.74 -4.84
C ILE A 363 -10.85 -4.00 -4.23
N VAL A 364 -9.99 -4.91 -3.80
CA VAL A 364 -10.35 -6.07 -2.98
C VAL A 364 -10.00 -5.76 -1.53
N GLU A 365 -10.91 -6.03 -0.61
CA GLU A 365 -10.71 -5.78 0.82
C GLU A 365 -10.69 -7.11 1.59
N VAL A 366 -9.49 -7.60 1.91
CA VAL A 366 -9.28 -8.72 2.84
C VAL A 366 -8.52 -8.16 4.06
N PRO A 367 -9.22 -7.79 5.15
CA PRO A 367 -8.65 -7.04 6.25
C PRO A 367 -7.42 -7.70 6.88
N ASN A 368 -6.41 -6.90 7.17
CA ASN A 368 -5.22 -7.31 7.93
C ASN A 368 -5.53 -7.29 9.44
N SER A 369 -5.53 -8.45 10.07
CA SER A 369 -5.83 -8.59 11.51
C SER A 369 -4.82 -7.91 12.45
N PHE A 370 -3.65 -7.49 11.95
CA PHE A 370 -2.63 -6.79 12.72
C PHE A 370 -2.77 -5.25 12.68
N HIS A 371 -3.78 -4.73 12.00
CA HIS A 371 -4.05 -3.29 11.95
C HIS A 371 -5.48 -3.02 12.45
N PRO A 372 -5.71 -2.03 13.35
CA PRO A 372 -7.05 -1.76 13.90
C PRO A 372 -8.13 -1.55 12.83
N PHE A 373 -7.79 -0.91 11.72
CA PHE A 373 -8.70 -0.73 10.57
C PHE A 373 -8.49 -1.75 9.44
N GLY A 374 -7.66 -2.76 9.64
CA GLY A 374 -7.46 -3.81 8.64
C GLY A 374 -6.61 -3.41 7.42
N VAL A 375 -5.83 -2.33 7.49
CA VAL A 375 -5.05 -1.78 6.38
C VAL A 375 -3.93 -2.71 5.90
N ARG A 376 -3.69 -2.72 4.59
CA ARG A 376 -2.45 -3.21 3.95
C ARG A 376 -1.80 -2.09 3.16
N GLY A 377 -0.49 -2.15 3.01
CA GLY A 377 0.22 -1.26 2.10
C GLY A 377 -0.09 -1.61 0.65
N VAL A 378 -0.32 -0.60 -0.18
CA VAL A 378 -0.66 -0.77 -1.61
C VAL A 378 0.32 -0.08 -2.55
N GLY A 379 1.38 0.52 -2.00
CA GLY A 379 2.28 1.37 -2.77
C GLY A 379 3.14 0.63 -3.79
N GLU A 380 3.45 -0.63 -3.60
CA GLU A 380 4.42 -1.36 -4.42
C GLU A 380 3.81 -2.48 -5.25
N THR A 381 2.86 -3.23 -4.74
CA THR A 381 2.31 -4.43 -5.41
C THR A 381 1.77 -4.13 -6.82
N GLY A 382 1.21 -2.95 -7.06
CA GLY A 382 0.59 -2.58 -8.34
C GLY A 382 1.53 -2.47 -9.56
N ILE A 383 2.85 -2.60 -9.40
CA ILE A 383 3.78 -2.71 -10.56
C ILE A 383 4.13 -4.18 -10.84
N VAL A 384 3.87 -5.08 -9.90
CA VAL A 384 4.43 -6.45 -9.97
C VAL A 384 3.77 -7.30 -11.04
N PRO A 385 2.42 -7.37 -11.15
CA PRO A 385 1.81 -8.14 -12.22
C PRO A 385 2.04 -7.54 -13.58
#